data_ae5c86a414be6d1d44ea8ee9e4ebcc3c
#
_entry.id   ae5c86a414be6d1d44ea8ee9e4ebcc3c
#
_cell.length_a   1.000
_cell.length_b   1.000
_cell.length_c   1.000
_cell.angle_alpha   90.00
_cell.angle_beta   90.00
_cell.angle_gamma   90.00
#
_symmetry.space_group_name_H-M   'P 1'
#
loop_
_entity.id
_entity.type
_entity.pdbx_description
1 polymer ?
#
loop_
_entity_poly.entity_id
_entity_poly.type
_entity_poly.pdbx_seq_one_letter_code
_entity_poly.pdbx_strand_id
1 'polypeptide(L)'
;MQMQSRFSPQAAQTLRTAIKEAGGVEVFAIGSMKNDIVDRLEVHCRGNKGAVPALLSRSKPGQVVIHNHPSGVLVASEADMMLANIYGDDGIGVVIVNNDVSKSFWVVEPYKEHQKK
;
A
#
# COMPACT_ATOMS: atom_id res chain seq x y z
N MET A 1 13.53 -13.53 -14.08
CA MET A 1 12.46 -13.13 -14.45
C MET A 1 12.18 -11.83 -13.98
N GLN A 2 11.74 -11.10 -14.67
CA GLN A 2 11.62 -9.89 -14.27
C GLN A 2 10.52 -9.75 -13.34
N MET A 3 10.61 -8.87 -12.46
CA MET A 3 9.64 -8.66 -11.56
C MET A 3 8.54 -7.96 -12.17
N GLN A 4 7.43 -8.52 -12.09
CA GLN A 4 6.25 -7.87 -12.55
C GLN A 4 5.80 -6.90 -11.50
N SER A 5 5.46 -5.73 -11.90
CA SER A 5 4.83 -4.80 -10.99
C SER A 5 3.44 -5.30 -10.67
N ARG A 6 3.07 -5.25 -9.42
CA ARG A 6 1.73 -5.63 -9.01
C ARG A 6 0.80 -4.41 -8.99
N PHE A 7 1.14 -3.38 -9.74
CA PHE A 7 0.32 -2.18 -9.88
C PHE A 7 -0.01 -1.99 -11.34
N SER A 8 -1.25 -1.62 -11.65
CA SER A 8 -1.59 -1.24 -13.00
C SER A 8 -0.78 0.01 -13.36
N PRO A 9 -0.56 0.26 -14.66
CA PRO A 9 0.17 1.48 -15.05
C PRO A 9 -0.48 2.74 -14.50
N GLN A 10 -1.81 2.78 -14.46
CA GLN A 10 -2.52 3.93 -13.96
C GLN A 10 -2.36 4.09 -12.46
N ALA A 11 -2.47 3.00 -11.70
CA ALA A 11 -2.28 3.06 -10.26
C ALA A 11 -0.86 3.48 -9.92
N ALA A 12 0.12 2.90 -10.60
CA ALA A 12 1.52 3.25 -10.37
C ALA A 12 1.77 4.73 -10.64
N GLN A 13 1.20 5.26 -11.71
CA GLN A 13 1.40 6.65 -12.06
C GLN A 13 0.73 7.58 -11.04
N THR A 14 -0.47 7.24 -10.60
CA THR A 14 -1.16 8.03 -9.58
C THR A 14 -0.32 8.11 -8.31
N LEU A 15 0.20 6.97 -7.88
CA LEU A 15 1.00 6.92 -6.66
C LEU A 15 2.33 7.66 -6.84
N ARG A 16 2.97 7.45 -7.97
CA ARG A 16 4.25 8.09 -8.27
C ARG A 16 4.11 9.62 -8.24
N THR A 17 3.04 10.13 -8.84
CA THR A 17 2.78 11.56 -8.86
C THR A 17 2.56 12.10 -7.45
N ALA A 18 1.78 11.37 -6.64
CA ALA A 18 1.52 11.80 -5.27
C ALA A 18 2.79 11.83 -4.44
N ILE A 19 3.66 10.83 -4.61
CA ILE A 19 4.92 10.77 -3.87
C ILE A 19 5.80 11.95 -4.26
N LYS A 20 5.87 12.25 -5.55
CA LYS A 20 6.69 13.35 -6.02
C LYS A 20 6.18 14.68 -5.46
N GLU A 21 4.87 14.86 -5.47
CA GLU A 21 4.26 16.09 -4.97
C GLU A 21 4.40 16.24 -3.47
N ALA A 22 4.55 15.13 -2.76
CA ALA A 22 4.69 15.18 -1.31
C ALA A 22 6.06 15.67 -0.86
N GLY A 23 7.05 15.65 -1.76
CA GLY A 23 8.32 16.28 -1.47
C GLY A 23 9.17 15.59 -0.41
N GLY A 24 9.14 14.27 -0.37
CA GLY A 24 10.03 13.53 0.51
C GLY A 24 9.40 13.03 1.79
N VAL A 25 8.08 13.15 1.92
CA VAL A 25 7.39 12.58 3.08
C VAL A 25 6.61 11.36 2.62
N GLU A 26 6.20 10.54 3.59
CA GLU A 26 5.42 9.35 3.27
C GLU A 26 4.06 9.70 2.72
N VAL A 27 3.59 8.89 1.79
CA VAL A 27 2.26 8.99 1.24
C VAL A 27 1.54 7.68 1.55
N PHE A 28 0.30 7.78 2.02
CA PHE A 28 -0.52 6.62 2.31
C PHE A 28 -1.69 6.58 1.35
N ALA A 29 -1.95 5.41 0.80
CA ALA A 29 -3.03 5.22 -0.18
C ALA A 29 -3.75 3.92 0.12
N ILE A 30 -4.98 3.82 -0.38
CA ILE A 30 -5.75 2.58 -0.31
C ILE A 30 -5.94 2.11 -1.73
N GLY A 31 -5.58 0.87 -1.98
CA GLY A 31 -5.68 0.29 -3.32
C GLY A 31 -6.74 -0.78 -3.40
N SER A 32 -7.36 -0.88 -4.56
CA SER A 32 -8.34 -1.91 -4.85
C SER A 32 -7.70 -2.93 -5.78
N MET A 33 -7.86 -4.20 -5.45
CA MET A 33 -7.21 -5.29 -6.18
C MET A 33 -8.09 -5.84 -7.27
N LYS A 34 -7.45 -6.26 -8.37
CA LYS A 34 -8.12 -6.97 -9.43
C LYS A 34 -7.10 -7.93 -10.03
N ASN A 35 -7.39 -9.22 -9.96
CA ASN A 35 -6.48 -10.25 -10.50
C ASN A 35 -5.07 -10.13 -9.90
N ASP A 36 -5.02 -9.93 -8.58
CA ASP A 36 -3.77 -9.84 -7.82
C ASP A 36 -2.93 -8.61 -8.16
N ILE A 37 -3.53 -7.63 -8.81
CA ILE A 37 -2.86 -6.39 -9.16
C ILE A 37 -3.63 -5.25 -8.51
N VAL A 38 -2.91 -4.23 -8.03
CA VAL A 38 -3.56 -3.01 -7.56
C VAL A 38 -4.04 -2.28 -8.81
N ASP A 39 -5.35 -2.34 -9.03
CA ASP A 39 -5.95 -1.80 -10.23
C ASP A 39 -6.15 -0.29 -10.14
N ARG A 40 -6.59 0.18 -8.98
CA ARG A 40 -6.80 1.60 -8.72
C ARG A 40 -6.43 1.90 -7.29
N LEU A 41 -6.10 3.14 -7.01
CA LEU A 41 -5.84 3.55 -5.64
C LEU A 41 -6.26 4.99 -5.41
N GLU A 42 -6.47 5.30 -4.14
CA GLU A 42 -6.78 6.66 -3.69
C GLU A 42 -5.75 7.07 -2.67
N VAL A 43 -5.18 8.24 -2.84
CA VAL A 43 -4.23 8.79 -1.87
C VAL A 43 -5.02 9.46 -0.75
N HIS A 44 -4.71 9.11 0.49
CA HIS A 44 -5.49 9.59 1.62
C HIS A 44 -4.75 10.55 2.53
N CYS A 45 -3.45 10.37 2.73
CA CYS A 45 -2.73 11.30 3.58
C CYS A 45 -1.26 11.31 3.23
N ARG A 46 -0.58 12.35 3.68
CA ARG A 46 0.82 12.57 3.40
C ARG A 46 1.52 12.95 4.69
N GLY A 47 2.65 12.26 4.96
CA GLY A 47 3.54 12.66 6.03
C GLY A 47 2.98 12.64 7.43
N ASN A 48 1.83 12.05 7.64
CA ASN A 48 1.19 12.10 8.94
C ASN A 48 0.72 10.73 9.38
N LYS A 49 1.52 10.08 10.18
CA LYS A 49 1.19 8.76 10.66
C LYS A 49 0.01 8.77 11.63
N GLY A 50 -0.32 9.92 12.17
CA GLY A 50 -1.49 10.03 13.03
C GLY A 50 -2.78 9.81 12.28
N ALA A 51 -2.76 9.89 10.95
CA ALA A 51 -3.95 9.66 10.15
C ALA A 51 -4.18 8.18 9.82
N VAL A 52 -3.26 7.31 10.22
CA VAL A 52 -3.36 5.89 9.90
C VAL A 52 -4.66 5.26 10.41
N PRO A 53 -5.15 5.59 11.62
CA PRO A 53 -6.42 5.02 12.06
C PRO A 53 -7.58 5.34 11.14
N ALA A 54 -7.55 6.49 10.48
CA ALA A 54 -8.60 6.82 9.51
C ALA A 54 -8.53 5.94 8.28
N LEU A 55 -7.32 5.50 7.91
CA LEU A 55 -7.18 4.57 6.80
C LEU A 55 -7.85 3.25 7.12
N LEU A 56 -7.71 2.80 8.36
CA LEU A 56 -8.32 1.54 8.75
C LEU A 56 -9.83 1.60 8.60
N SER A 57 -10.44 2.69 9.01
CA SER A 57 -11.89 2.81 8.93
C SER A 57 -12.40 2.92 7.50
N ARG A 58 -11.54 3.32 6.57
CA ARG A 58 -11.93 3.44 5.17
C ARG A 58 -11.58 2.23 4.35
N SER A 59 -10.71 1.37 4.87
CA SER A 59 -10.26 0.19 4.13
C SER A 59 -11.22 -0.96 4.35
N LYS A 60 -11.29 -1.86 3.37
CA LYS A 60 -12.18 -3.01 3.42
C LYS A 60 -11.39 -4.27 3.15
N PRO A 61 -11.88 -5.43 3.63
CA PRO A 61 -11.21 -6.68 3.33
C PRO A 61 -10.99 -6.82 1.82
N GLY A 62 -9.84 -7.29 1.44
CA GLY A 62 -9.48 -7.43 0.05
C GLY A 62 -8.76 -6.23 -0.54
N GLN A 63 -8.80 -5.10 0.13
CA GLN A 63 -8.04 -3.93 -0.30
C GLN A 63 -6.66 -3.94 0.32
N VAL A 64 -5.84 -2.98 -0.06
CA VAL A 64 -4.46 -2.92 0.42
C VAL A 64 -4.13 -1.48 0.80
N VAL A 65 -3.42 -1.33 1.92
CA VAL A 65 -2.87 -0.04 2.32
C VAL A 65 -1.45 0.04 1.81
N ILE A 66 -1.13 1.11 1.12
CA ILE A 66 0.14 1.28 0.42
C ILE A 66 0.82 2.52 0.96
N HIS A 67 2.11 2.42 1.24
CA HIS A 67 2.87 3.62 1.55
C HIS A 67 4.29 3.47 1.04
N ASN A 68 4.95 4.59 0.79
CA ASN A 68 6.32 4.58 0.36
C ASN A 68 7.24 4.82 1.55
N HIS A 69 8.46 4.29 1.45
CA HIS A 69 9.52 4.65 2.37
C HIS A 69 10.40 5.66 1.64
N PRO A 70 10.44 6.91 2.07
CA PRO A 70 11.20 7.93 1.34
C PRO A 70 12.68 7.59 1.18
N SER A 71 13.22 6.77 2.08
CA SER A 71 14.61 6.33 1.95
C SER A 71 14.81 5.33 0.82
N GLY A 72 13.72 4.75 0.32
CA GLY A 72 13.80 3.73 -0.71
C GLY A 72 14.07 2.34 -0.19
N VAL A 73 14.24 2.17 1.12
CA VAL A 73 14.51 0.87 1.71
C VAL A 73 13.21 0.10 1.88
N LEU A 74 13.16 -1.09 1.30
CA LEU A 74 11.93 -1.88 1.30
C LEU A 74 11.95 -2.95 2.39
N VAL A 75 12.20 -2.50 3.61
CA VAL A 75 12.20 -3.38 4.78
C VAL A 75 11.13 -2.86 5.72
N ALA A 76 10.30 -3.77 6.23
CA ALA A 76 9.26 -3.37 7.15
C ALA A 76 9.86 -2.93 8.47
N SER A 77 9.47 -1.75 8.94
CA SER A 77 9.87 -1.28 10.27
C SER A 77 8.98 -1.96 11.30
N GLU A 78 9.30 -1.77 12.59
CA GLU A 78 8.44 -2.29 13.65
C GLU A 78 7.03 -1.73 13.52
N ALA A 79 6.92 -0.45 13.22
CA ALA A 79 5.62 0.18 13.04
C ALA A 79 4.87 -0.46 11.88
N ASP A 80 5.58 -0.77 10.79
CA ASP A 80 4.95 -1.42 9.65
C ASP A 80 4.43 -2.80 10.02
N MET A 81 5.18 -3.53 10.84
CA MET A 81 4.75 -4.86 11.25
C MET A 81 3.53 -4.81 12.14
N MET A 82 3.46 -3.79 12.99
CA MET A 82 2.27 -3.62 13.83
C MET A 82 1.05 -3.30 12.99
N LEU A 83 1.21 -2.44 11.99
CA LEU A 83 0.11 -2.14 11.08
C LEU A 83 -0.30 -3.39 10.32
N ALA A 84 0.66 -4.20 9.90
CA ALA A 84 0.37 -5.42 9.16
C ALA A 84 -0.45 -6.38 10.01
N ASN A 85 -0.16 -6.46 11.31
CA ASN A 85 -0.94 -7.32 12.18
C ASN A 85 -2.38 -6.84 12.28
N ILE A 86 -2.56 -5.55 12.46
CA ILE A 86 -3.91 -4.98 12.62
C ILE A 86 -4.70 -5.14 11.33
N TYR A 87 -4.14 -4.70 10.21
CA TYR A 87 -4.85 -4.74 8.94
C TYR A 87 -5.02 -6.18 8.46
N GLY A 88 -4.01 -7.01 8.68
CA GLY A 88 -4.07 -8.39 8.23
C GLY A 88 -5.21 -9.15 8.86
N ASP A 89 -5.49 -8.88 10.13
CA ASP A 89 -6.60 -9.54 10.81
C ASP A 89 -7.93 -9.21 10.14
N ASP A 90 -8.01 -8.05 9.50
CA ASP A 90 -9.22 -7.62 8.82
C ASP A 90 -9.18 -7.95 7.33
N GLY A 91 -8.18 -8.70 6.89
CA GLY A 91 -8.10 -9.08 5.48
C GLY A 91 -7.61 -7.99 4.56
N ILE A 92 -6.95 -6.97 5.12
CA ILE A 92 -6.44 -5.85 4.37
C ILE A 92 -4.93 -6.02 4.22
N GLY A 93 -4.42 -5.91 3.00
CA GLY A 93 -2.99 -6.05 2.76
C GLY A 93 -2.21 -4.80 3.12
N VAL A 94 -0.90 -4.95 3.27
CA VAL A 94 0.00 -3.82 3.54
C VAL A 94 1.19 -3.94 2.61
N VAL A 95 1.46 -2.87 1.87
CA VAL A 95 2.50 -2.85 0.85
C VAL A 95 3.38 -1.62 1.04
N ILE A 96 4.69 -1.81 0.96
CA ILE A 96 5.65 -0.73 0.98
C ILE A 96 6.24 -0.59 -0.41
N VAL A 97 6.36 0.64 -0.90
CA VAL A 97 6.94 0.90 -2.22
C VAL A 97 8.11 1.86 -2.09
N ASN A 98 8.98 1.84 -3.09
CA ASN A 98 10.00 2.87 -3.20
C ASN A 98 9.39 4.09 -3.89
N ASN A 99 10.17 5.18 -3.98
CA ASN A 99 9.59 6.46 -4.38
C ASN A 99 9.11 6.53 -5.81
N ASP A 100 9.68 5.75 -6.71
CA ASP A 100 9.22 5.77 -8.10
C ASP A 100 8.31 4.58 -8.41
N VAL A 101 7.90 3.86 -7.38
CA VAL A 101 6.96 2.74 -7.50
C VAL A 101 7.45 1.67 -8.48
N SER A 102 8.78 1.52 -8.55
CA SER A 102 9.35 0.47 -9.40
C SER A 102 9.49 -0.85 -8.65
N LYS A 103 9.46 -0.80 -7.32
CA LYS A 103 9.59 -1.99 -6.48
C LYS A 103 8.62 -1.91 -5.33
N SER A 104 8.15 -3.06 -4.90
CA SER A 104 7.23 -3.13 -3.78
C SER A 104 7.55 -4.34 -2.92
N PHE A 105 7.21 -4.22 -1.64
CA PHE A 105 7.34 -5.30 -0.69
C PHE A 105 5.98 -5.51 -0.03
N TRP A 106 5.41 -6.69 -0.22
CA TRP A 106 4.07 -7.00 0.30
C TRP A 106 4.24 -7.63 1.67
N VAL A 107 4.04 -6.81 2.70
CA VAL A 107 4.19 -7.27 4.08
C VAL A 107 3.11 -8.26 4.43
N VAL A 108 1.88 -7.97 4.01
CA VAL A 108 0.73 -8.85 4.20
C VAL A 108 -0.10 -8.78 2.94
N GLU A 109 -0.52 -9.95 2.44
CA GLU A 109 -1.40 -10.02 1.29
C GLU A 109 -2.83 -9.81 1.75
N PRO A 110 -3.66 -9.12 0.94
CA PRO A 110 -5.07 -8.99 1.30
C PRO A 110 -5.80 -10.31 1.10
N TYR A 111 -6.98 -10.43 1.71
CA TYR A 111 -7.80 -11.59 1.49
C TYR A 111 -8.18 -11.68 0.03
N LYS A 112 -8.26 -12.91 -0.45
CA LYS A 112 -8.82 -13.16 -1.76
C LYS A 112 -10.21 -13.69 -1.57
N GLU A 113 -11.04 -13.41 -2.54
CA GLU A 113 -12.43 -13.76 -2.41
C GLU A 113 -12.64 -15.24 -2.13
N HIS A 114 -11.90 -16.10 -2.81
CA HIS A 114 -12.08 -17.53 -2.64
C HIS A 114 -11.62 -18.04 -1.30
N GLN A 115 -10.97 -17.23 -0.49
CA GLN A 115 -10.53 -17.63 0.83
C GLN A 115 -11.53 -17.29 1.90
N LYS A 116 -12.61 -16.66 1.54
CA LYS A 116 -13.62 -16.29 2.51
C LYS A 116 -14.58 -17.44 2.65
N LYS A 117 -14.29 -18.34 3.50
CA LYS A 117 -15.15 -19.48 3.64
C LYS A 117 -15.79 -19.51 4.99
#